data_182d53fa1c65ec5b93bc5b7d950387f8
#
_entry.id   182d53fa1c65ec5b93bc5b7d950387f8
#
_cell.length_a   1.000
_cell.length_b   1.000
_cell.length_c   1.000
_cell.angle_alpha   90.00
_cell.angle_beta   90.00
_cell.angle_gamma   90.00
#
_symmetry.space_group_name_H-M   'P 1'
#
loop_
_entity.id
_entity.type
_entity.pdbx_description
1 polymer ?
#
loop_
_entity_poly.entity_id
_entity_poly.type
_entity_poly.pdbx_seq_one_letter_code
_entity_poly.pdbx_strand_id
1 'polypeptide(L)'
;MMARKTLLTVAAMMTLSLIAFAAAKPNFGGTWTMDRARSFGLPADMNQTITIVQKDDNQLEVETKLIQPNNERTVKDTYTLDGKEYDFTPLAPPNQAPPKGKRTAVWLPGDRGIQVTDVVTAETPKGPVQTQTVRKLTISGQGELVIDMYVDNPNISYEAKRIFVKK
;
A
#
# COMPACT_ATOMS: atom_id res chain seq x y z
N MET A 1 14.63 -66.30 -43.73
CA MET A 1 14.72 -64.90 -44.12
C MET A 1 13.70 -64.09 -43.32
N MET A 2 14.12 -63.52 -42.17
CA MET A 2 13.24 -62.84 -41.23
C MET A 2 13.40 -61.33 -41.41
N ALA A 3 12.30 -60.64 -41.82
CA ALA A 3 12.25 -59.17 -41.94
C ALA A 3 11.96 -58.59 -40.54
N ARG A 4 12.93 -57.85 -40.02
CA ARG A 4 12.76 -57.02 -38.80
C ARG A 4 11.99 -55.72 -39.13
N LYS A 5 10.78 -55.63 -38.64
CA LYS A 5 10.00 -54.37 -38.66
C LYS A 5 10.50 -53.49 -37.53
N THR A 6 11.18 -52.41 -37.87
CA THR A 6 11.57 -51.38 -36.91
C THR A 6 10.38 -50.43 -36.68
N LEU A 7 9.85 -50.43 -35.46
CA LEU A 7 8.79 -49.54 -35.05
C LEU A 7 9.44 -48.24 -34.58
N LEU A 8 9.29 -47.18 -35.35
CA LEU A 8 9.70 -45.81 -34.95
C LEU A 8 8.57 -45.26 -34.04
N THR A 9 8.84 -45.19 -32.74
CA THR A 9 7.97 -44.48 -31.77
C THR A 9 8.36 -43.01 -31.78
N VAL A 10 7.58 -42.14 -32.45
CA VAL A 10 7.70 -40.72 -32.37
C VAL A 10 7.08 -40.25 -31.05
N ALA A 11 7.89 -39.99 -30.05
CA ALA A 11 7.49 -39.31 -28.83
C ALA A 11 7.28 -37.84 -29.10
N ALA A 12 6.03 -37.42 -29.33
CA ALA A 12 5.66 -36.00 -29.34
C ALA A 12 5.75 -35.45 -27.91
N MET A 13 6.87 -34.77 -27.61
CA MET A 13 6.96 -33.94 -26.41
C MET A 13 6.06 -32.72 -26.60
N MET A 14 4.85 -32.79 -26.04
CA MET A 14 4.00 -31.61 -25.80
C MET A 14 4.68 -30.78 -24.71
N THR A 15 5.47 -29.79 -25.07
CA THR A 15 5.89 -28.71 -24.20
C THR A 15 4.68 -27.83 -23.93
N LEU A 16 3.98 -28.06 -22.81
CA LEU A 16 3.00 -27.12 -22.28
C LEU A 16 3.76 -25.88 -21.84
N SER A 17 3.82 -24.89 -22.70
CA SER A 17 4.28 -23.54 -22.34
C SER A 17 3.23 -22.96 -21.38
N LEU A 18 3.49 -23.02 -20.09
CA LEU A 18 2.79 -22.23 -19.08
C LEU A 18 3.09 -20.76 -19.37
N ILE A 19 2.23 -20.14 -20.17
CA ILE A 19 2.20 -18.68 -20.28
C ILE A 19 1.71 -18.18 -18.92
N ALA A 20 2.66 -17.85 -18.06
CA ALA A 20 2.35 -17.10 -16.85
C ALA A 20 1.82 -15.73 -17.32
N PHE A 21 0.50 -15.55 -17.34
CA PHE A 21 -0.09 -14.24 -17.46
C PHE A 21 0.37 -13.46 -16.23
N ALA A 22 1.35 -12.57 -16.42
CA ALA A 22 1.63 -11.54 -15.42
C ALA A 22 0.32 -10.76 -15.25
N ALA A 23 -0.30 -10.88 -14.08
CA ALA A 23 -1.48 -10.09 -13.77
C ALA A 23 -1.10 -8.62 -13.91
N ALA A 24 -1.88 -7.85 -14.66
CA ALA A 24 -1.63 -6.42 -14.78
C ALA A 24 -1.62 -5.78 -13.39
N LYS A 25 -0.67 -4.88 -13.17
CA LYS A 25 -0.59 -4.11 -11.92
C LYS A 25 -1.91 -3.41 -11.64
N PRO A 26 -2.40 -3.43 -10.39
CA PRO A 26 -3.63 -2.73 -10.04
C PRO A 26 -3.47 -1.22 -10.26
N ASN A 27 -4.52 -0.60 -10.80
CA ASN A 27 -4.59 0.85 -10.94
C ASN A 27 -5.25 1.45 -9.68
N PHE A 28 -4.46 2.17 -8.90
CA PHE A 28 -4.91 2.86 -7.69
C PHE A 28 -5.50 4.24 -7.99
N GLY A 29 -5.35 4.76 -9.21
CA GLY A 29 -5.78 6.10 -9.59
C GLY A 29 -7.27 6.34 -9.40
N GLY A 30 -7.60 7.51 -8.86
CA GLY A 30 -8.98 7.95 -8.65
C GLY A 30 -9.22 8.61 -7.30
N THR A 31 -10.47 8.96 -7.05
CA THR A 31 -10.93 9.48 -5.76
C THR A 31 -11.70 8.41 -5.02
N TRP A 32 -11.32 8.20 -3.76
CA TRP A 32 -11.76 7.10 -2.92
C TRP A 32 -12.36 7.65 -1.63
N THR A 33 -13.59 7.26 -1.30
CA THR A 33 -14.28 7.67 -0.07
C THR A 33 -14.32 6.51 0.92
N MET A 34 -13.94 6.73 2.16
CA MET A 34 -13.90 5.70 3.18
C MET A 34 -15.29 5.15 3.50
N ASP A 35 -15.43 3.84 3.47
CA ASP A 35 -16.55 3.12 4.06
C ASP A 35 -16.29 2.95 5.57
N ARG A 36 -16.86 3.85 6.33
CA ARG A 36 -16.65 3.90 7.78
C ARG A 36 -17.18 2.66 8.50
N ALA A 37 -18.29 2.09 8.02
CA ALA A 37 -18.94 0.95 8.66
C ALA A 37 -18.08 -0.32 8.58
N ARG A 38 -17.28 -0.46 7.52
CA ARG A 38 -16.39 -1.61 7.28
C ARG A 38 -14.93 -1.34 7.66
N SER A 39 -14.63 -0.15 8.17
CA SER A 39 -13.28 0.25 8.59
C SER A 39 -13.14 0.17 10.11
N PHE A 40 -11.95 -0.19 10.62
CA PHE A 40 -11.68 -0.26 12.05
C PHE A 40 -10.30 0.33 12.41
N GLY A 41 -10.04 0.51 13.71
CA GLY A 41 -8.78 1.09 14.20
C GLY A 41 -8.68 2.60 13.97
N LEU A 42 -9.80 3.31 13.99
CA LEU A 42 -9.92 4.75 13.73
C LEU A 42 -10.72 5.42 14.85
N PRO A 43 -10.45 6.70 15.16
CA PRO A 43 -11.34 7.50 15.97
C PRO A 43 -12.79 7.47 15.44
N ALA A 44 -13.76 7.45 16.35
CA ALA A 44 -15.17 7.20 16.00
C ALA A 44 -15.76 8.22 15.01
N ASP A 45 -15.29 9.45 15.06
CA ASP A 45 -15.75 10.61 14.29
C ASP A 45 -14.86 10.96 13.07
N MET A 46 -13.86 10.13 12.79
CA MET A 46 -12.95 10.36 11.64
C MET A 46 -13.53 9.78 10.35
N ASN A 47 -13.50 10.58 9.29
CA ASN A 47 -13.73 10.14 7.93
C ASN A 47 -12.54 10.51 7.03
N GLN A 48 -12.40 9.86 5.88
CA GLN A 48 -11.31 10.09 4.95
C GLN A 48 -11.77 10.05 3.50
N THR A 49 -11.18 10.94 2.70
CA THR A 49 -11.21 10.83 1.24
C THR A 49 -9.76 10.80 0.77
N ILE A 50 -9.44 9.90 -0.15
CA ILE A 50 -8.10 9.79 -0.74
C ILE A 50 -8.23 10.00 -2.24
N THR A 51 -7.41 10.90 -2.78
CA THR A 51 -7.24 11.07 -4.22
C THR A 51 -5.85 10.59 -4.58
N ILE A 52 -5.77 9.62 -5.50
CA ILE A 52 -4.51 9.04 -5.97
C ILE A 52 -4.35 9.35 -7.45
N VAL A 53 -3.20 9.92 -7.81
CA VAL A 53 -2.75 10.05 -9.19
C VAL A 53 -1.59 9.09 -9.38
N GLN A 54 -1.82 8.02 -10.14
CA GLN A 54 -0.77 7.09 -10.53
C GLN A 54 -0.08 7.63 -11.77
N LYS A 55 1.13 8.19 -11.59
CA LYS A 55 1.89 8.82 -12.69
C LYS A 55 2.41 7.76 -13.67
N ASP A 56 2.94 6.68 -13.10
CA ASP A 56 3.47 5.52 -13.82
C ASP A 56 3.55 4.33 -12.86
N ASP A 57 4.29 3.31 -13.24
CA ASP A 57 4.52 2.12 -12.40
C ASP A 57 5.40 2.38 -11.18
N ASN A 58 6.04 3.53 -11.09
CA ASN A 58 7.04 3.82 -10.06
C ASN A 58 6.62 4.94 -9.11
N GLN A 59 5.53 5.68 -9.40
CA GLN A 59 5.17 6.84 -8.60
C GLN A 59 3.66 7.01 -8.42
N LEU A 60 3.25 7.24 -7.17
CA LEU A 60 1.91 7.69 -6.81
C LEU A 60 1.99 9.05 -6.12
N GLU A 61 1.14 9.98 -6.53
CA GLU A 61 0.81 11.18 -5.75
C GLU A 61 -0.49 10.90 -5.00
N VAL A 62 -0.48 11.10 -3.69
CA VAL A 62 -1.59 10.74 -2.80
C VAL A 62 -1.99 11.98 -2.00
N GLU A 63 -3.21 12.43 -2.19
CA GLU A 63 -3.82 13.46 -1.36
C GLU A 63 -4.85 12.81 -0.43
N THR A 64 -4.63 12.92 0.87
CA THR A 64 -5.54 12.41 1.89
C THR A 64 -6.20 13.56 2.62
N LYS A 65 -7.51 13.64 2.53
CA LYS A 65 -8.35 14.56 3.27
C LYS A 65 -8.90 13.86 4.51
N LEU A 66 -8.50 14.31 5.68
CA LEU A 66 -8.96 13.84 6.99
C LEU A 66 -10.08 14.77 7.46
N ILE A 67 -11.24 14.21 7.75
CA ILE A 67 -12.44 14.96 8.13
C ILE A 67 -12.87 14.53 9.52
N GLN A 68 -12.88 15.48 10.44
CA GLN A 68 -13.42 15.36 11.80
C GLN A 68 -14.41 16.51 12.04
N PRO A 69 -15.33 16.44 13.01
CA PRO A 69 -16.41 17.43 13.19
C PRO A 69 -15.95 18.89 13.23
N ASN A 70 -14.78 19.16 13.83
CA ASN A 70 -14.25 20.51 14.00
C ASN A 70 -12.88 20.70 13.35
N ASN A 71 -12.43 19.78 12.54
CA ASN A 71 -11.10 19.83 11.97
C ASN A 71 -11.04 19.08 10.62
N GLU A 72 -10.61 19.80 9.60
CA GLU A 72 -10.32 19.22 8.31
C GLU A 72 -8.85 19.43 7.99
N ARG A 73 -8.15 18.39 7.59
CA ARG A 73 -6.74 18.46 7.22
C ARG A 73 -6.52 17.73 5.90
N THR A 74 -5.70 18.31 5.05
CA THR A 74 -5.25 17.68 3.81
C THR A 74 -3.77 17.40 3.90
N VAL A 75 -3.39 16.18 3.58
CA VAL A 75 -2.01 15.71 3.52
C VAL A 75 -1.71 15.31 2.09
N LYS A 76 -0.57 15.76 1.57
CA LYS A 76 -0.08 15.38 0.24
C LYS A 76 1.20 14.62 0.40
N ASP A 77 1.24 13.45 -0.18
CA ASP A 77 2.36 12.52 -0.14
C ASP A 77 2.74 12.08 -1.56
N THR A 78 4.02 11.75 -1.73
CA THR A 78 4.50 11.06 -2.92
C THR A 78 5.09 9.73 -2.50
N TYR A 79 4.66 8.64 -3.16
CA TYR A 79 5.23 7.31 -2.96
C TYR A 79 6.05 6.94 -4.19
N THR A 80 7.38 6.87 -4.03
CA THR A 80 8.30 6.36 -5.05
C THR A 80 8.52 4.87 -4.80
N LEU A 81 8.09 4.02 -5.75
CA LEU A 81 7.95 2.57 -5.58
C LEU A 81 9.24 1.80 -5.95
N ASP A 82 10.41 2.37 -5.68
CA ASP A 82 11.72 1.80 -6.01
C ASP A 82 12.42 1.12 -4.82
N GLY A 83 11.76 1.09 -3.66
CA GLY A 83 12.28 0.49 -2.43
C GLY A 83 13.35 1.28 -1.71
N LYS A 84 13.71 2.47 -2.21
CA LYS A 84 14.66 3.34 -1.52
C LYS A 84 13.98 4.13 -0.43
N GLU A 85 14.78 4.57 0.53
CA GLU A 85 14.34 5.42 1.61
C GLU A 85 14.38 6.90 1.19
N TYR A 86 13.26 7.59 1.46
CA TYR A 86 13.11 9.02 1.21
C TYR A 86 12.70 9.75 2.48
N ASP A 87 13.19 10.98 2.63
CA ASP A 87 12.71 11.88 3.69
C ASP A 87 11.29 12.34 3.38
N PHE A 88 10.45 12.40 4.40
CA PHE A 88 9.15 13.05 4.32
C PHE A 88 8.84 13.81 5.61
N THR A 89 7.89 14.74 5.54
CA THR A 89 7.47 15.51 6.70
C THR A 89 6.15 14.94 7.24
N PRO A 90 6.17 14.20 8.36
CA PRO A 90 4.95 13.70 8.99
C PRO A 90 4.07 14.84 9.48
N LEU A 91 2.77 14.56 9.61
CA LEU A 91 1.83 15.50 10.18
C LEU A 91 2.16 15.71 11.66
N ALA A 92 2.40 16.95 12.05
CA ALA A 92 2.64 17.32 13.44
C ALA A 92 1.32 17.79 14.09
N PRO A 93 1.17 17.59 15.43
CA PRO A 93 0.14 18.29 16.19
C PRO A 93 0.29 19.82 16.06
N PRO A 94 -0.78 20.60 16.24
CA PRO A 94 -0.70 22.06 16.25
C PRO A 94 0.36 22.52 17.26
N ASN A 95 1.16 23.53 16.90
CA ASN A 95 2.20 24.13 17.74
C ASN A 95 3.38 23.23 18.12
N GLN A 96 3.59 22.14 17.40
CA GLN A 96 4.77 21.29 17.54
C GLN A 96 5.59 21.29 16.26
N ALA A 97 6.91 21.23 16.42
CA ALA A 97 7.80 21.02 15.26
C ALA A 97 7.50 19.64 14.63
N PRO A 98 7.44 19.53 13.29
CA PRO A 98 7.22 18.26 12.65
C PRO A 98 8.37 17.30 12.99
N PRO A 99 8.07 16.04 13.31
CA PRO A 99 9.09 15.03 13.53
C PRO A 99 9.83 14.71 12.22
N LYS A 100 10.94 13.99 12.32
CA LYS A 100 11.67 13.49 11.15
C LYS A 100 11.03 12.19 10.68
N GLY A 101 10.76 12.08 9.41
CA GLY A 101 10.16 10.89 8.79
C GLY A 101 11.03 10.34 7.66
N LYS A 102 11.11 9.01 7.62
CA LYS A 102 11.71 8.23 6.54
C LYS A 102 10.64 7.30 5.97
N ARG A 103 10.58 7.20 4.64
CA ARG A 103 9.58 6.41 3.92
C ARG A 103 10.23 5.51 2.90
N THR A 104 9.80 4.26 2.85
CA THR A 104 10.04 3.36 1.72
C THR A 104 8.72 2.91 1.12
N ALA A 105 8.67 2.73 -0.19
CA ALA A 105 7.50 2.18 -0.85
C ALA A 105 7.93 1.17 -1.93
N VAL A 106 7.21 0.05 -2.01
CA VAL A 106 7.50 -1.04 -2.95
C VAL A 106 6.22 -1.70 -3.43
N TRP A 107 6.27 -2.31 -4.60
CA TRP A 107 5.26 -3.26 -5.01
C TRP A 107 5.34 -4.53 -4.16
N LEU A 108 4.19 -5.07 -3.77
CA LEU A 108 4.10 -6.39 -3.14
C LEU A 108 4.46 -7.49 -4.16
N PRO A 109 4.97 -8.64 -3.72
CA PRO A 109 5.27 -9.76 -4.61
C PRO A 109 4.10 -10.10 -5.53
N GLY A 110 4.39 -10.26 -6.83
CA GLY A 110 3.38 -10.53 -7.86
C GLY A 110 2.52 -9.30 -8.22
N ASP A 111 3.01 -8.10 -7.93
CA ASP A 111 2.36 -6.82 -8.25
C ASP A 111 0.92 -6.70 -7.73
N ARG A 112 0.60 -7.40 -6.62
CA ARG A 112 -0.77 -7.48 -6.08
C ARG A 112 -1.19 -6.24 -5.28
N GLY A 113 -0.28 -5.33 -5.03
CA GLY A 113 -0.50 -4.15 -4.20
C GLY A 113 0.79 -3.41 -3.92
N ILE A 114 0.73 -2.44 -3.03
CA ILE A 114 1.86 -1.60 -2.64
C ILE A 114 2.03 -1.67 -1.13
N GLN A 115 3.27 -1.79 -0.66
CA GLN A 115 3.61 -1.58 0.74
C GLN A 115 4.33 -0.25 0.90
N VAL A 116 3.85 0.56 1.83
CA VAL A 116 4.49 1.80 2.27
C VAL A 116 4.88 1.64 3.73
N THR A 117 6.14 1.85 4.04
CA THR A 117 6.67 1.81 5.40
C THR A 117 7.20 3.18 5.77
N ASP A 118 6.62 3.77 6.80
CA ASP A 118 7.05 5.02 7.38
C ASP A 118 7.73 4.75 8.73
N VAL A 119 8.87 5.38 8.94
CA VAL A 119 9.57 5.42 10.23
C VAL A 119 9.66 6.89 10.65
N VAL A 120 9.02 7.22 11.76
CA VAL A 120 8.93 8.59 12.27
C VAL A 120 9.63 8.65 13.63
N THR A 121 10.56 9.58 13.78
CA THR A 121 11.25 9.83 15.05
C THR A 121 10.79 11.15 15.64
N ALA A 122 10.14 11.10 16.79
CA ALA A 122 9.68 12.26 17.54
C ALA A 122 10.53 12.46 18.79
N GLU A 123 10.98 13.69 19.03
CA GLU A 123 11.67 14.04 20.27
C GLU A 123 10.64 14.15 21.41
N THR A 124 10.93 13.50 22.52
CA THR A 124 10.11 13.57 23.74
C THR A 124 10.97 13.96 24.93
N PRO A 125 10.37 14.41 26.05
CA PRO A 125 11.11 14.71 27.27
C PRO A 125 11.91 13.51 27.83
N LYS A 126 11.54 12.28 27.43
CA LYS A 126 12.24 11.04 27.83
C LYS A 126 13.23 10.55 26.77
N GLY A 127 13.48 11.33 25.72
CA GLY A 127 14.32 10.98 24.59
C GLY A 127 13.52 10.68 23.31
N PRO A 128 14.22 10.38 22.21
CA PRO A 128 13.57 10.11 20.93
C PRO A 128 12.74 8.83 20.97
N VAL A 129 11.53 8.90 20.41
CA VAL A 129 10.63 7.77 20.23
C VAL A 129 10.44 7.53 18.74
N GLN A 130 10.69 6.31 18.32
CA GLN A 130 10.49 5.88 16.95
C GLN A 130 9.16 5.14 16.82
N THR A 131 8.39 5.53 15.79
CA THR A 131 7.14 4.85 15.41
C THR A 131 7.29 4.34 13.99
N GLN A 132 7.04 3.05 13.80
CA GLN A 132 6.95 2.44 12.47
C GLN A 132 5.48 2.27 12.09
N THR A 133 5.14 2.65 10.86
CA THR A 133 3.82 2.42 10.28
C THR A 133 3.99 1.69 8.95
N VAL A 134 3.43 0.50 8.86
CA VAL A 134 3.39 -0.28 7.61
C VAL A 134 1.96 -0.22 7.07
N ARG A 135 1.81 0.19 5.82
CA ARG A 135 0.53 0.22 5.10
C ARG A 135 0.62 -0.66 3.87
N LYS A 136 -0.35 -1.54 3.69
CA LYS A 136 -0.52 -2.33 2.47
C LYS A 136 -1.76 -1.85 1.75
N LEU A 137 -1.57 -1.33 0.54
CA LEU A 137 -2.62 -0.85 -0.34
C LEU A 137 -2.91 -1.94 -1.37
N THR A 138 -4.16 -2.37 -1.46
CA THR A 138 -4.61 -3.36 -2.44
C THR A 138 -5.93 -2.94 -3.06
N ILE A 139 -6.21 -3.44 -4.27
CA ILE A 139 -7.55 -3.34 -4.87
C ILE A 139 -8.23 -4.69 -4.69
N SER A 140 -9.39 -4.69 -4.04
CA SER A 140 -10.20 -5.90 -3.83
C SER A 140 -10.81 -6.39 -5.13
N GLY A 141 -11.30 -7.65 -5.15
CA GLY A 141 -12.04 -8.18 -6.29
C GLY A 141 -13.34 -7.43 -6.60
N GLN A 142 -13.79 -6.56 -5.70
CA GLN A 142 -14.95 -5.67 -5.87
C GLN A 142 -14.55 -4.27 -6.38
N GLY A 143 -13.25 -4.05 -6.66
CA GLY A 143 -12.74 -2.76 -7.11
C GLY A 143 -12.60 -1.70 -6.01
N GLU A 144 -12.53 -2.11 -4.75
CA GLU A 144 -12.37 -1.21 -3.60
C GLU A 144 -10.89 -1.06 -3.24
N LEU A 145 -10.50 0.13 -2.79
CA LEU A 145 -9.18 0.34 -2.20
C LEU A 145 -9.21 -0.12 -0.74
N VAL A 146 -8.37 -1.09 -0.41
CA VAL A 146 -8.18 -1.59 0.95
C VAL A 146 -6.80 -1.18 1.44
N ILE A 147 -6.75 -0.58 2.62
CA ILE A 147 -5.50 -0.22 3.30
C ILE A 147 -5.47 -0.96 4.64
N ASP A 148 -4.67 -2.02 4.70
CA ASP A 148 -4.30 -2.66 5.96
C ASP A 148 -3.10 -1.92 6.54
N MET A 149 -3.18 -1.55 7.82
CA MET A 149 -2.18 -0.76 8.50
C MET A 149 -1.77 -1.41 9.82
N TYR A 150 -0.46 -1.46 10.04
CA TYR A 150 0.14 -1.85 11.30
C TYR A 150 0.99 -0.70 11.82
N VAL A 151 0.80 -0.32 13.07
CA VAL A 151 1.56 0.73 13.76
C VAL A 151 2.26 0.11 14.96
N ASP A 152 3.54 0.39 15.09
CA ASP A 152 4.37 -0.12 16.17
C ASP A 152 5.29 0.95 16.73
N ASN A 153 5.30 1.10 18.05
CA ASN A 153 6.27 1.89 18.79
C ASN A 153 6.47 1.28 20.19
N PRO A 154 7.46 1.73 20.98
CA PRO A 154 7.75 1.16 22.31
C PRO A 154 6.57 1.15 23.30
N ASN A 155 5.55 1.93 23.07
CA ASN A 155 4.42 2.07 24.02
C ASN A 155 3.15 1.37 23.55
N ILE A 156 2.96 1.19 22.23
CA ILE A 156 1.73 0.65 21.65
C ILE A 156 1.98 0.02 20.28
N SER A 157 1.31 -1.10 20.05
CA SER A 157 1.19 -1.72 18.73
C SER A 157 -0.28 -1.94 18.44
N TYR A 158 -0.74 -1.60 17.24
CA TYR A 158 -2.11 -1.85 16.84
C TYR A 158 -2.26 -2.03 15.34
N GLU A 159 -3.36 -2.67 14.95
CA GLU A 159 -3.77 -2.83 13.57
C GLU A 159 -4.98 -1.96 13.26
N ALA A 160 -5.05 -1.51 12.01
CA ALA A 160 -6.20 -0.81 11.48
C ALA A 160 -6.46 -1.26 10.05
N LYS A 161 -7.72 -1.22 9.65
CA LYS A 161 -8.13 -1.50 8.27
C LYS A 161 -9.06 -0.40 7.79
N ARG A 162 -8.82 0.07 6.59
CA ARG A 162 -9.64 1.08 5.93
C ARG A 162 -10.09 0.55 4.59
N ILE A 163 -11.37 0.64 4.33
CA ILE A 163 -11.99 0.25 3.07
C ILE A 163 -12.55 1.51 2.43
N PHE A 164 -12.23 1.69 1.15
CA PHE A 164 -12.66 2.86 0.40
C PHE A 164 -13.38 2.41 -0.86
N VAL A 165 -14.46 3.08 -1.17
CA VAL A 165 -15.21 2.92 -2.42
C VAL A 165 -14.83 4.03 -3.40
N LYS A 166 -14.76 3.71 -4.67
CA LYS A 166 -14.45 4.68 -5.73
C LYS A 166 -15.63 5.63 -5.91
N LYS A 167 -15.32 6.91 -6.05
CA LYS A 167 -16.32 7.96 -6.27
C LYS A 167 -16.63 8.11 -7.75
#